data_9eb26782a502afd91d16356a7fd477e0
#
_entry.id   9eb26782a502afd91d16356a7fd477e0
#
_cell.length_a   1.000
_cell.length_b   1.000
_cell.length_c   1.000
_cell.angle_alpha   90.00
_cell.angle_beta   90.00
_cell.angle_gamma   90.00
#
_symmetry.space_group_name_H-M   'P 1'
#
loop_
_entity.id
_entity.type
_entity.pdbx_description
1 polymer ?
#
loop_
_entity_poly.entity_id
_entity_poly.type
_entity_poly.pdbx_seq_one_letter_code
_entity_poly.pdbx_strand_id
1 'polypeptide(L)' 'MERYSIALHGIDSYTKQPMYLPYKLDTASVKAALHEARMCAMTFYPRFRETEKPDVEVIRK' A
#
# COMPACT_ATOMS: atom_id res chain seq x y z
N MET A 1 -18.90 -3.39 -3.31
CA MET A 1 -17.46 -3.14 -3.10
C MET A 1 -17.27 -1.82 -2.39
N GLU A 2 -16.26 -1.73 -1.56
CA GLU A 2 -15.93 -0.50 -0.87
C GLU A 2 -14.60 0.04 -1.37
N ARG A 3 -14.43 1.34 -1.23
CA ARG A 3 -13.16 1.98 -1.57
C ARG A 3 -12.30 2.06 -0.32
N TYR A 4 -11.07 1.63 -0.44
CA TYR A 4 -10.10 1.67 0.64
C TYR A 4 -8.93 2.57 0.26
N SER A 5 -8.46 3.34 1.24
CA SER A 5 -7.22 4.09 1.12
C SER A 5 -6.16 3.32 1.89
N ILE A 6 -5.14 2.87 1.18
CA ILE A 6 -4.05 2.10 1.77
C ILE A 6 -2.78 2.91 1.58
N ALA A 7 -2.07 3.16 2.67
CA ALA A 7 -0.78 3.82 2.60
C ALA A 7 0.29 2.88 3.14
N LEU A 8 1.22 2.51 2.27
CA LEU A 8 2.35 1.65 2.65
C LEU A 8 3.52 2.52 3.05
N HIS A 9 4.14 2.18 4.17
CA HIS A 9 5.30 2.89 4.73
C HIS A 9 6.51 1.98 4.76
N GLY A 10 7.62 2.46 4.25
CA GLY A 10 8.83 1.66 4.24
C GLY A 10 10.03 2.43 3.75
N ILE A 11 10.98 1.72 3.20
CA ILE A 11 12.21 2.30 2.67
C ILE A 11 12.53 1.71 1.30
N ASP A 12 13.32 2.45 0.53
CA ASP A 12 13.97 1.92 -0.65
C ASP A 12 15.14 1.06 -0.17
N SER A 13 15.16 -0.22 -0.54
CA SER A 13 16.18 -1.15 -0.06
C SER A 13 17.59 -0.81 -0.55
N TYR A 14 17.68 -0.03 -1.62
CA TYR A 14 18.96 0.36 -2.20
C TYR A 14 19.52 1.64 -1.57
N THR A 15 18.70 2.70 -1.56
CA THR A 15 19.13 4.02 -1.07
C THR A 15 18.88 4.24 0.43
N LYS A 16 18.03 3.39 1.04
CA LYS A 16 17.59 3.50 2.43
C LYS A 16 16.75 4.74 2.71
N GLN A 17 16.26 5.41 1.66
CA GLN A 17 15.39 6.56 1.80
C GLN A 17 13.98 6.13 2.16
N PRO A 18 13.28 6.91 3.00
CA PRO A 18 11.90 6.58 3.33
C PRO A 18 11.00 6.66 2.10
N MET A 19 10.05 5.73 2.01
CA MET A 19 9.08 5.69 0.93
C MET A 19 7.67 5.65 1.50
N TYR A 20 6.78 6.39 0.86
CA TYR A 20 5.38 6.44 1.20
C TYR A 20 4.58 6.17 -0.07
N LEU A 21 3.82 5.06 -0.08
CA LEU A 21 3.08 4.64 -1.26
C LEU A 21 1.57 4.62 -0.95
N PRO A 22 0.85 5.68 -1.32
CA PRO A 22 -0.60 5.71 -1.13
C PRO A 22 -1.32 5.09 -2.32
N TYR A 23 -2.35 4.29 -2.01
CA TYR A 23 -3.21 3.69 -3.04
C TYR A 23 -4.67 3.82 -2.64
N LYS A 24 -5.54 3.95 -3.63
CA LYS A 24 -6.98 3.91 -3.44
C LYS A 24 -7.52 2.78 -4.30
N LEU A 25 -8.19 1.83 -3.65
CA LEU A 25 -8.59 0.59 -4.29
C LEU A 25 -10.05 0.25 -3.97
N ASP A 26 -10.76 -0.22 -4.97
CA ASP A 26 -12.12 -0.71 -4.82
C ASP A 26 -12.07 -2.23 -4.73
N THR A 27 -12.34 -2.76 -3.55
CA THR A 27 -12.27 -4.21 -3.31
C THR A 27 -13.39 -4.66 -2.38
N ALA A 28 -13.52 -5.98 -2.26
CA ALA A 28 -14.52 -6.57 -1.39
C ALA A 28 -14.12 -6.55 0.09
N SER A 29 -12.84 -6.44 0.39
CA SER A 29 -12.35 -6.50 1.77
C SER A 29 -11.04 -5.75 1.96
N VAL A 30 -10.71 -5.46 3.21
CA VAL A 30 -9.42 -4.87 3.59
C VAL A 30 -8.27 -5.76 3.16
N LYS A 31 -8.41 -7.06 3.38
CA LYS A 31 -7.37 -8.02 3.03
C LYS A 31 -7.06 -8.01 1.55
N ALA A 32 -8.10 -7.95 0.71
CA ALA A 32 -7.93 -7.85 -0.74
C ALA A 32 -7.27 -6.53 -1.12
N ALA A 33 -7.66 -5.43 -0.50
CA ALA A 33 -7.08 -4.11 -0.76
C ALA A 33 -5.59 -4.09 -0.42
N LEU A 34 -5.22 -4.64 0.74
CA LEU A 34 -3.81 -4.72 1.14
C LEU A 34 -3.00 -5.56 0.16
N HIS A 35 -3.56 -6.70 -0.26
CA HIS A 35 -2.90 -7.56 -1.22
C HIS A 35 -2.64 -6.82 -2.54
N GLU A 36 -3.64 -6.15 -3.07
CA GLU A 36 -3.50 -5.40 -4.32
C GLU A 36 -2.51 -4.25 -4.20
N ALA A 37 -2.55 -3.51 -3.09
CA ALA A 37 -1.60 -2.42 -2.85
C ALA A 37 -0.16 -2.94 -2.85
N ARG A 38 0.08 -4.06 -2.18
CA ARG A 38 1.41 -4.68 -2.12
C ARG A 38 1.86 -5.20 -3.48
N MET A 39 0.94 -5.77 -4.25
CA MET A 39 1.26 -6.22 -5.60
C MET A 39 1.63 -5.05 -6.51
N CYS A 40 0.90 -3.94 -6.43
CA CYS A 40 1.24 -2.73 -7.16
C CYS A 40 2.60 -2.19 -6.76
N ALA A 41 2.87 -2.18 -5.44
CA ALA A 41 4.16 -1.72 -4.95
C ALA A 41 5.31 -2.58 -5.49
N MET A 42 5.15 -3.89 -5.48
CA MET A 42 6.17 -4.79 -6.02
C MET A 42 6.40 -4.59 -7.51
N THR A 43 5.34 -4.29 -8.25
CA THR A 43 5.43 -4.10 -9.70
C THR A 43 6.13 -2.81 -10.06
N PHE A 44 5.75 -1.69 -9.42
CA PHE A 44 6.26 -0.37 -9.78
C PHE A 44 7.47 0.06 -8.95
N TYR A 45 7.62 -0.50 -7.75
CA TYR A 45 8.70 -0.13 -6.83
C TYR A 45 9.34 -1.39 -6.25
N PRO A 46 10.06 -2.17 -7.07
CA PRO A 46 10.61 -3.46 -6.62
C PRO A 46 11.62 -3.35 -5.48
N ARG A 47 12.15 -2.16 -5.22
CA ARG A 47 13.09 -1.92 -4.12
C ARG A 47 12.40 -1.57 -2.81
N PHE A 48 11.08 -1.35 -2.86
CA PHE A 48 10.32 -0.98 -1.66
C PHE A 48 10.28 -2.14 -0.67
N ARG A 49 10.54 -1.82 0.60
CA ARG A 49 10.41 -2.76 1.72
C ARG A 49 9.60 -2.12 2.82
N GLU A 50 8.51 -2.77 3.21
CA GLU A 50 7.69 -2.27 4.30
C GLU A 50 8.46 -2.35 5.63
N THR A 51 8.44 -1.26 6.40
CA THR A 51 9.07 -1.21 7.72
C THR A 51 8.08 -0.92 8.83
N GLU A 52 6.86 -0.51 8.49
CA GLU A 52 5.81 -0.17 9.44
C GLU A 52 4.48 -0.74 8.95
N LYS A 53 3.52 -0.81 9.86
CA LYS A 53 2.18 -1.25 9.50
C LYS A 53 1.55 -0.28 8.52
N PRO A 54 0.81 -0.77 7.52
CA PRO A 54 0.13 0.11 6.57
C PRO A 54 -1.04 0.84 7.24
N ASP A 55 -1.27 2.07 6.78
CA ASP A 55 -2.46 2.81 7.18
C ASP A 55 -3.62 2.37 6.29
N VAL A 56 -4.74 2.00 6.90
CA VAL A 56 -5.91 1.54 6.18
C VAL A 56 -7.10 2.38 6.58
N GLU A 57 -7.80 2.91 5.60
CA GLU A 57 -9.01 3.69 5.82
C GLU A 57 -10.07 3.29 4.82
N VAL A 58 -11.31 3.17 5.29
CA VAL A 58 -12.46 2.93 4.41
C VAL A 58 -13.02 4.28 3.99
N ILE A 59 -13.05 4.53 2.68
CA ILE A 59 -13.62 5.74 2.13
C ILE A 59 -15.09 5.45 1.80
N ARG A 60 -15.98 6.14 2.49
CA ARG A 60 -17.42 6.00 2.26
C ARG A 60 -17.92 7.19 1.46
N LYS A 61 -18.80 6.89 0.54
CA LYS A 61 -19.49 7.94 -0.22
C LYS A 61 -20.70 8.45 0.55
#